data_60157293f3d4836f6953639dc5bcf420
#
_entry.id   60157293f3d4836f6953639dc5bcf420
#
_cell.length_a   1.000
_cell.length_b   1.000
_cell.length_c   1.000
_cell.angle_alpha   90.00
_cell.angle_beta   90.00
_cell.angle_gamma   90.00
#
_symmetry.space_group_name_H-M   'P 1'
#
loop_
_entity.id
_entity.type
_entity.pdbx_description
1 polymer ?
#
loop_
_entity_poly.entity_id
_entity_poly.type
_entity_poly.pdbx_seq_one_letter_code
_entity_poly.pdbx_strand_id
1 'polypeptide(L)'
;MGPFVVEFYETRDGQRPAEDFLDELDIKMRSKLVMTLKVLQEQGNRLREPYSKHLDDGIFEIRGKVGTDISRVMYFFYYGG
;
A
#
# COMPACT_ATOMS: atom_id res chain seq x y z
N MET A 1 14.92 8.08 -4.49
CA MET A 1 13.63 8.32 -3.85
C MET A 1 12.67 8.94 -4.84
N GLY A 2 11.44 8.44 -4.92
CA GLY A 2 10.45 8.94 -5.86
C GLY A 2 9.77 10.20 -5.36
N PRO A 3 8.87 10.77 -6.19
CA PRO A 3 8.16 12.01 -5.86
C PRO A 3 7.09 11.85 -4.77
N PHE A 4 6.76 10.63 -4.39
CA PHE A 4 5.73 10.36 -3.40
C PHE A 4 6.34 9.71 -2.17
N VAL A 5 5.73 9.96 -1.02
CA VAL A 5 6.15 9.37 0.25
C VAL A 5 4.98 8.57 0.79
N VAL A 6 5.25 7.33 1.19
CA VAL A 6 4.23 6.49 1.81
C VAL A 6 4.17 6.81 3.30
N GLU A 7 2.97 7.10 3.78
CA GLU A 7 2.70 7.28 5.20
C GLU A 7 1.56 6.36 5.59
N PHE A 8 1.65 5.80 6.78
CA PHE A 8 0.59 4.93 7.28
C PHE A 8 -0.44 5.74 8.04
N TYR A 9 -1.72 5.50 7.74
CA TYR A 9 -2.80 6.14 8.47
C TYR A 9 -2.72 5.80 9.95
N GLU A 10 -2.83 6.79 10.79
CA GLU A 10 -2.80 6.64 12.23
C GLU A 10 -4.15 7.06 12.81
N THR A 11 -4.71 6.20 13.65
CA THR A 11 -5.97 6.48 14.34
C THR A 11 -5.75 7.46 15.47
N ARG A 12 -6.84 7.95 16.06
CA ARG A 12 -6.76 8.91 17.17
C ARG A 12 -5.99 8.38 18.36
N ASP A 13 -6.09 7.08 18.62
CA ASP A 13 -5.41 6.46 19.75
C ASP A 13 -4.03 5.91 19.39
N GLY A 14 -3.49 6.35 18.26
CA GLY A 14 -2.10 6.07 17.90
C GLY A 14 -1.86 4.74 17.21
N GLN A 15 -2.92 4.05 16.82
CA GLN A 15 -2.78 2.79 16.10
C GLN A 15 -2.58 3.04 14.61
N ARG A 16 -1.81 2.16 13.97
CA ARG A 16 -1.57 2.20 12.53
C ARG A 16 -1.99 0.86 11.92
N PRO A 17 -3.28 0.71 11.58
CA PRO A 17 -3.81 -0.60 11.19
C PRO A 17 -3.11 -1.23 9.99
N ALA A 18 -2.80 -0.45 8.97
CA ALA A 18 -2.13 -1.01 7.79
C ALA A 18 -0.71 -1.45 8.10
N GLU A 19 0.02 -0.68 8.91
CA GLU A 19 1.37 -1.05 9.31
C GLU A 19 1.33 -2.32 10.16
N ASP A 20 0.40 -2.38 11.11
CA ASP A 20 0.23 -3.56 11.96
C ASP A 20 -0.10 -4.79 11.12
N PHE A 21 -0.97 -4.63 10.13
CA PHE A 21 -1.32 -5.71 9.22
C PHE A 21 -0.09 -6.24 8.49
N LEU A 22 0.75 -5.34 7.96
CA LEU A 22 1.97 -5.74 7.28
C LEU A 22 2.92 -6.49 8.20
N ASP A 23 3.04 -6.02 9.44
CA ASP A 23 3.94 -6.65 10.42
C ASP A 23 3.53 -8.07 10.77
N GLU A 24 2.25 -8.39 10.66
CA GLU A 24 1.72 -9.71 10.98
C GLU A 24 1.77 -10.68 9.80
N LEU A 25 2.05 -10.20 8.60
CA LEU A 25 2.14 -11.07 7.44
C LEU A 25 3.42 -11.91 7.48
N ASP A 26 3.36 -13.07 6.83
CA ASP A 26 4.56 -13.87 6.66
C ASP A 26 5.55 -13.09 5.76
N ILE A 27 6.83 -13.44 5.86
CA ILE A 27 7.90 -12.65 5.28
C ILE A 27 7.80 -12.50 3.76
N LYS A 28 7.33 -13.53 3.06
CA LYS A 28 7.23 -13.47 1.59
C LYS A 28 6.17 -12.48 1.15
N MET A 29 5.00 -12.53 1.77
CA MET A 29 3.91 -11.61 1.45
C MET A 29 4.27 -10.18 1.86
N ARG A 30 4.86 -10.01 3.04
CA ARG A 30 5.30 -8.68 3.49
C ARG A 30 6.30 -8.09 2.51
N SER A 31 7.29 -8.88 2.11
CA SER A 31 8.31 -8.39 1.16
C SER A 31 7.70 -7.97 -0.16
N LYS A 32 6.72 -8.71 -0.65
CA LYS A 32 6.03 -8.37 -1.89
C LYS A 32 5.31 -7.04 -1.78
N LEU A 33 4.56 -6.84 -0.70
CA LEU A 33 3.81 -5.59 -0.50
C LEU A 33 4.74 -4.41 -0.26
N VAL A 34 5.80 -4.60 0.51
CA VAL A 34 6.79 -3.54 0.74
C VAL A 34 7.45 -3.13 -0.57
N MET A 35 7.77 -4.11 -1.43
CA MET A 35 8.33 -3.79 -2.75
C MET A 35 7.34 -2.98 -3.58
N THR A 36 6.06 -3.34 -3.55
CA THR A 36 5.03 -2.61 -4.27
C THR A 36 4.88 -1.18 -3.71
N LEU A 37 5.00 -1.01 -2.40
CA LEU A 37 5.00 0.33 -1.80
C LEU A 37 6.15 1.18 -2.31
N LYS A 38 7.34 0.58 -2.50
CA LYS A 38 8.46 1.29 -3.07
C LYS A 38 8.20 1.71 -4.51
N VAL A 39 7.59 0.83 -5.29
CA VAL A 39 7.19 1.16 -6.67
C VAL A 39 6.16 2.28 -6.66
N LEU A 40 5.22 2.24 -5.72
CA LEU A 40 4.21 3.28 -5.57
C LEU A 40 4.86 4.65 -5.29
N GLN A 41 5.89 4.69 -4.47
CA GLN A 41 6.62 5.94 -4.20
C GLN A 41 7.28 6.52 -5.45
N GLU A 42 7.71 5.64 -6.37
CA GLU A 42 8.32 6.08 -7.63
C GLU A 42 7.27 6.51 -8.65
N GLN A 43 6.20 5.75 -8.79
CA GLN A 43 5.23 5.92 -9.86
C GLN A 43 4.00 6.72 -9.46
N GLY A 44 3.65 6.69 -8.19
CA GLY A 44 2.50 7.44 -7.69
C GLY A 44 1.23 7.07 -8.46
N ASN A 45 0.55 8.09 -8.96
CA ASN A 45 -0.73 7.91 -9.65
C ASN A 45 -0.60 7.27 -11.03
N ARG A 46 0.60 6.94 -11.48
CA ARG A 46 0.81 6.21 -12.73
C ARG A 46 0.83 4.70 -12.54
N LEU A 47 0.88 4.24 -11.29
CA LEU A 47 0.86 2.80 -11.01
C LEU A 47 -0.48 2.20 -11.43
N ARG A 48 -0.43 1.09 -12.16
CA ARG A 48 -1.61 0.43 -12.74
C ARG A 48 -1.65 -1.04 -12.35
N GLU A 49 -2.75 -1.70 -12.76
CA GLU A 49 -2.86 -3.14 -12.59
C GLU A 49 -1.68 -3.84 -13.29
N PRO A 50 -1.21 -4.97 -12.74
CA PRO A 50 -1.80 -5.71 -11.62
C PRO A 50 -1.39 -5.22 -10.23
N TYR A 51 -0.54 -4.19 -10.14
CA TYR A 51 0.01 -3.77 -8.85
C TYR A 51 -0.98 -2.91 -8.07
N SER A 52 -1.70 -2.04 -8.76
CA SER A 52 -2.64 -1.13 -8.13
C SER A 52 -3.94 -1.10 -8.90
N LYS A 53 -5.05 -1.01 -8.17
CA LYS A 53 -6.38 -0.91 -8.75
C LYS A 53 -7.13 0.23 -8.09
N HIS A 54 -7.76 1.07 -8.91
CA HIS A 54 -8.66 2.11 -8.44
C HIS A 54 -9.98 1.49 -8.03
N LEU A 55 -10.44 1.72 -6.82
CA LEU A 55 -11.69 1.17 -6.33
C LEU A 55 -12.84 2.15 -6.50
N ASP A 56 -12.78 3.29 -5.80
CA ASP A 56 -13.85 4.27 -5.81
C ASP A 56 -13.40 5.53 -5.06
N ASP A 57 -13.91 6.70 -5.49
CA ASP A 57 -13.74 7.99 -4.79
C ASP A 57 -12.30 8.27 -4.34
N GLY A 58 -11.34 7.99 -5.19
CA GLY A 58 -9.95 8.26 -4.87
C GLY A 58 -9.30 7.22 -3.97
N ILE A 59 -9.97 6.11 -3.72
CA ILE A 59 -9.42 5.00 -2.96
C ILE A 59 -8.87 3.97 -3.93
N PHE A 60 -7.64 3.53 -3.66
CA PHE A 60 -6.92 2.55 -4.45
C PHE A 60 -6.53 1.37 -3.58
N GLU A 61 -6.17 0.28 -4.22
CA GLU A 61 -5.70 -0.89 -3.50
C GLU A 61 -4.41 -1.38 -4.17
N ILE A 62 -3.43 -1.76 -3.34
CA ILE A 62 -2.28 -2.53 -3.83
C ILE A 62 -2.49 -3.98 -3.45
N ARG A 63 -1.98 -4.89 -4.27
CA ARG A 63 -2.12 -6.32 -4.08
C ARG A 63 -0.78 -7.01 -4.03
N GLY A 64 -0.67 -7.98 -3.13
CA GLY A 64 0.43 -8.90 -3.13
C GLY A 64 -0.10 -10.32 -3.29
N LYS A 65 0.57 -11.11 -4.12
CA LYS A 65 0.18 -12.50 -4.34
C LYS A 65 1.39 -13.41 -4.14
N VAL A 66 1.22 -14.42 -3.31
CA VAL A 66 2.22 -15.47 -3.09
C VAL A 66 1.49 -16.80 -3.17
N GLY A 67 1.79 -17.58 -4.24
CA GLY A 67 1.02 -18.79 -4.49
C GLY A 67 -0.44 -18.46 -4.75
N THR A 68 -1.33 -18.99 -3.91
CA THR A 68 -2.76 -18.72 -4.00
C THR A 68 -3.22 -17.67 -3.00
N ASP A 69 -2.31 -17.21 -2.12
CA ASP A 69 -2.65 -16.21 -1.12
C ASP A 69 -2.56 -14.81 -1.70
N ILE A 70 -3.57 -13.99 -1.41
CA ILE A 70 -3.62 -12.61 -1.86
C ILE A 70 -3.87 -11.72 -0.65
N SER A 71 -3.07 -10.67 -0.53
CA SER A 71 -3.28 -9.63 0.47
C SER A 71 -3.50 -8.30 -0.23
N ARG A 72 -4.34 -7.47 0.36
CA ARG A 72 -4.70 -6.17 -0.21
C ARG A 72 -4.52 -5.09 0.83
N VAL A 73 -4.01 -3.95 0.40
CA VAL A 73 -3.88 -2.76 1.26
C VAL A 73 -4.46 -1.58 0.50
N MET A 74 -5.37 -0.86 1.14
CA MET A 74 -5.98 0.32 0.53
C MET A 74 -5.16 1.55 0.81
N TYR A 75 -5.16 2.48 -0.15
CA TYR A 75 -4.44 3.74 0.00
C TYR A 75 -5.13 4.85 -0.77
N PHE A 76 -4.75 6.07 -0.48
CA PHE A 76 -5.22 7.24 -1.21
C PHE A 76 -4.10 8.25 -1.31
N PHE A 77 -4.25 9.19 -2.23
CA PHE A 77 -3.27 10.25 -2.39
C PHE A 77 -3.67 11.45 -1.54
N TYR A 78 -2.70 11.97 -0.81
CA TYR A 78 -2.87 13.11 0.06
C TYR A 78 -1.93 14.22 -0.40
N TYR A 79 -2.50 15.39 -0.68
CA TYR A 79 -1.76 16.54 -1.16
C TYR A 79 -1.92 17.69 -0.14
N GLY A 80 -1.70 17.42 1.09
CA GLY A 80 -1.81 18.43 2.11
C GLY A 80 -0.47 18.95 2.51
N GLY A 81 -0.45 20.09 3.04
CA GLY A 81 0.74 20.68 3.58
C GLY A 81 0.74 20.70 5.08
#